data_fc31a6cfcdba1aebfb5b28ae0f262a7a
#
_entry.id   fc31a6cfcdba1aebfb5b28ae0f262a7a
#
_cell.length_a   1.000
_cell.length_b   1.000
_cell.length_c   1.000
_cell.angle_alpha   90.00
_cell.angle_beta   90.00
_cell.angle_gamma   90.00
#
_symmetry.space_group_name_H-M   'P 1'
#
loop_
_entity.id
_entity.type
_entity.pdbx_description
1 polymer ?
#
loop_
_entity_poly.entity_id
_entity_poly.type
_entity_poly.pdbx_seq_one_letter_code
_entity_poly.pdbx_strand_id
1 'polypeptide(L)'
;MRLAPVAIWGIRADPAVMTRVARRQSMTTHAADACLEACEAYALMLRAAILGADFDSALENARGSYGPHIGPIVAGSWRGKARDQISSSGFVAHSLEAAIWCVANTDNFDDAVLLAANLGDDADTTAAITGQLAGAIYGASTIRASWLEKLAWRDEIEVLARILAFPAGRLGSIAYSGN
;
A
#
# COMPACT_ATOMS: atom_id res chain seq x y z
N MET A 1 -4.74 6.07 2.77
CA MET A 1 -3.52 6.70 2.24
C MET A 1 -2.25 6.48 3.07
N ARG A 2 -2.21 6.78 4.37
CA ARG A 2 -0.98 6.84 5.21
C ARG A 2 -0.63 5.52 5.91
N LEU A 3 -0.91 4.39 5.30
CA LEU A 3 -0.73 3.05 5.91
C LEU A 3 0.67 2.48 5.70
N ALA A 4 1.37 2.84 4.62
CA ALA A 4 2.67 2.28 4.28
C ALA A 4 3.69 2.27 5.45
N PRO A 5 3.82 3.33 6.28
CA PRO A 5 4.73 3.29 7.42
C PRO A 5 4.45 2.15 8.41
N VAL A 6 3.18 1.79 8.62
CA VAL A 6 2.78 0.67 9.50
C VAL A 6 3.21 -0.66 8.87
N ALA A 7 3.01 -0.83 7.55
CA ALA A 7 3.43 -2.04 6.85
C ALA A 7 4.95 -2.20 6.83
N ILE A 8 5.70 -1.11 6.58
CA ILE A 8 7.17 -1.11 6.60
C ILE A 8 7.69 -1.50 7.98
N TRP A 9 7.18 -0.88 9.05
CA TRP A 9 7.52 -1.27 10.42
C TRP A 9 7.11 -2.73 10.70
N GLY A 10 5.97 -3.14 10.18
CA GLY A 10 5.36 -4.45 10.37
C GLY A 10 6.11 -5.62 9.75
N ILE A 11 7.11 -5.39 8.85
CA ILE A 11 7.88 -6.50 8.26
C ILE A 11 8.63 -7.33 9.32
N ARG A 12 8.90 -6.73 10.47
CA ARG A 12 9.61 -7.35 11.59
C ARG A 12 8.72 -7.65 12.80
N ALA A 13 7.48 -7.19 12.78
CA ALA A 13 6.54 -7.41 13.85
C ALA A 13 5.73 -8.70 13.60
N ASP A 14 5.17 -9.23 14.67
CA ASP A 14 4.13 -10.24 14.55
C ASP A 14 2.95 -9.67 13.74
N PRO A 15 2.42 -10.39 12.74
CA PRO A 15 1.33 -9.91 11.90
C PRO A 15 0.10 -9.45 12.70
N ALA A 16 -0.26 -10.14 13.78
CA ALA A 16 -1.40 -9.76 14.62
C ALA A 16 -1.12 -8.47 15.41
N VAL A 17 0.13 -8.17 15.73
CA VAL A 17 0.51 -6.89 16.33
C VAL A 17 0.42 -5.78 15.28
N MET A 18 0.93 -6.02 14.07
CA MET A 18 0.88 -5.06 12.97
C MET A 18 -0.56 -4.70 12.60
N THR A 19 -1.45 -5.67 12.47
CA THR A 19 -2.87 -5.41 12.13
C THR A 19 -3.57 -4.59 13.21
N ARG A 20 -3.31 -4.86 14.49
CA ARG A 20 -3.82 -4.01 15.59
C ARG A 20 -3.32 -2.56 15.48
N VAL A 21 -2.05 -2.36 15.13
CA VAL A 21 -1.49 -1.01 14.91
C VAL A 21 -2.14 -0.34 13.70
N ALA A 22 -2.35 -1.06 12.60
CA ALA A 22 -3.04 -0.56 11.40
C ALA A 22 -4.46 -0.08 11.72
N ARG A 23 -5.24 -0.87 12.47
CA ARG A 23 -6.58 -0.48 12.95
C ARG A 23 -6.53 0.76 13.84
N ARG A 24 -5.63 0.80 14.83
CA ARG A 24 -5.47 1.95 15.74
C ARG A 24 -5.06 3.22 15.00
N GLN A 25 -4.18 3.12 14.02
CA GLN A 25 -3.76 4.24 13.18
C GLN A 25 -4.97 4.78 12.37
N SER A 26 -5.84 3.91 11.85
CA SER A 26 -7.08 4.32 11.17
C SER A 26 -8.01 5.07 12.11
N MET A 27 -8.21 4.58 13.32
CA MET A 27 -9.11 5.18 14.33
C MET A 27 -8.80 6.64 14.64
N THR A 28 -7.59 7.11 14.42
CA THR A 28 -7.23 8.52 14.65
C THR A 28 -8.00 9.49 13.76
N THR A 29 -8.55 9.03 12.65
CA THR A 29 -9.33 9.84 11.71
C THR A 29 -10.58 9.13 11.18
N HIS A 30 -10.56 7.79 11.04
CA HIS A 30 -11.64 7.01 10.44
C HIS A 30 -11.83 5.72 11.23
N ALA A 31 -12.86 5.68 12.08
CA ALA A 31 -13.12 4.58 13.00
C ALA A 31 -14.24 3.63 12.53
N ALA A 32 -14.82 3.84 11.34
CA ALA A 32 -15.82 2.94 10.78
C ALA A 32 -15.21 1.55 10.51
N ASP A 33 -15.96 0.49 10.73
CA ASP A 33 -15.49 -0.90 10.59
C ASP A 33 -14.85 -1.17 9.23
N ALA A 34 -15.46 -0.70 8.15
CA ALA A 34 -14.89 -0.84 6.81
C ALA A 34 -13.51 -0.18 6.66
N CYS A 35 -13.26 0.96 7.35
CA CYS A 35 -11.95 1.62 7.36
C CYS A 35 -10.91 0.80 8.14
N LEU A 36 -11.31 0.23 9.27
CA LEU A 36 -10.45 -0.59 10.11
C LEU A 36 -10.06 -1.88 9.38
N GLU A 37 -11.04 -2.54 8.78
CA GLU A 37 -10.85 -3.77 8.00
C GLU A 37 -9.99 -3.54 6.75
N ALA A 38 -10.25 -2.45 6.02
CA ALA A 38 -9.45 -2.08 4.86
C ALA A 38 -7.97 -1.85 5.23
N CYS A 39 -7.72 -1.15 6.35
CA CYS A 39 -6.36 -0.92 6.83
C CYS A 39 -5.68 -2.21 7.29
N GLU A 40 -6.42 -3.14 7.90
CA GLU A 40 -5.92 -4.46 8.29
C GLU A 40 -5.53 -5.29 7.08
N ALA A 41 -6.47 -5.51 6.14
CA ALA A 41 -6.25 -6.29 4.94
C ALA A 41 -5.10 -5.72 4.10
N TYR A 42 -5.11 -4.40 3.90
CA TYR A 42 -4.12 -3.74 3.07
C TYR A 42 -2.72 -3.72 3.72
N ALA A 43 -2.62 -3.64 5.05
CA ALA A 43 -1.34 -3.76 5.75
C ALA A 43 -0.71 -5.15 5.58
N LEU A 44 -1.52 -6.22 5.61
CA LEU A 44 -1.06 -7.59 5.35
C LEU A 44 -0.57 -7.74 3.91
N MET A 45 -1.32 -7.21 2.94
CA MET A 45 -0.96 -7.22 1.53
C MET A 45 0.36 -6.48 1.27
N LEU A 46 0.49 -5.25 1.77
CA LEU A 46 1.71 -4.45 1.66
C LEU A 46 2.91 -5.14 2.31
N ARG A 47 2.73 -5.68 3.52
CA ARG A 47 3.79 -6.40 4.22
C ARG A 47 4.30 -7.59 3.40
N ALA A 48 3.41 -8.40 2.85
CA ALA A 48 3.78 -9.55 2.03
C ALA A 48 4.55 -9.10 0.78
N ALA A 49 4.07 -8.08 0.08
CA ALA A 49 4.74 -7.51 -1.08
C ALA A 49 6.14 -6.96 -0.75
N ILE A 50 6.29 -6.20 0.35
CA ILE A 50 7.60 -5.70 0.80
C ILE A 50 8.57 -6.85 1.12
N LEU A 51 8.06 -7.98 1.59
CA LEU A 51 8.85 -9.19 1.86
C LEU A 51 9.14 -10.04 0.61
N GLY A 52 8.73 -9.60 -0.57
CA GLY A 52 9.03 -10.20 -1.86
C GLY A 52 7.93 -11.10 -2.43
N ALA A 53 6.72 -11.07 -1.86
CA ALA A 53 5.59 -11.75 -2.47
C ALA A 53 5.18 -11.03 -3.77
N ASP A 54 4.81 -11.80 -4.79
CA ASP A 54 4.13 -11.27 -5.96
C ASP A 54 2.71 -10.81 -5.64
N PHE A 55 2.03 -10.22 -6.61
CA PHE A 55 0.71 -9.64 -6.41
C PHE A 55 -0.32 -10.65 -5.89
N ASP A 56 -0.39 -11.83 -6.51
CA ASP A 56 -1.38 -12.85 -6.10
C ASP A 56 -1.07 -13.42 -4.72
N SER A 57 0.18 -13.68 -4.41
CA SER A 57 0.63 -14.11 -3.09
C SER A 57 0.39 -13.03 -2.03
N ALA A 58 0.61 -11.76 -2.34
CA ALA A 58 0.34 -10.65 -1.44
C ALA A 58 -1.16 -10.51 -1.14
N LEU A 59 -2.01 -10.67 -2.16
CA LEU A 59 -3.48 -10.68 -1.99
C LEU A 59 -3.93 -11.87 -1.14
N GLU A 60 -3.37 -13.05 -1.36
CA GLU A 60 -3.68 -14.25 -0.55
C GLU A 60 -3.34 -14.04 0.93
N ASN A 61 -2.21 -13.39 1.23
CA ASN A 61 -1.83 -13.04 2.60
C ASN A 61 -2.81 -12.07 3.29
N ALA A 62 -3.57 -11.30 2.51
CA ALA A 62 -4.59 -10.39 3.02
C ALA A 62 -5.94 -11.09 3.28
N ARG A 63 -6.11 -12.36 2.93
CA ARG A 63 -7.36 -13.09 3.16
C ARG A 63 -7.67 -13.19 4.64
N GLY A 64 -8.95 -12.98 4.97
CA GLY A 64 -9.45 -13.00 6.33
C GLY A 64 -10.97 -12.93 6.39
N SER A 65 -11.50 -12.89 7.59
CA SER A 65 -12.93 -12.68 7.81
C SER A 65 -13.20 -11.19 7.94
N TYR A 66 -13.68 -10.56 6.88
CA TYR A 66 -14.03 -9.15 6.83
C TYR A 66 -15.52 -8.99 6.52
N GLY A 67 -16.06 -7.83 6.87
CA GLY A 67 -17.45 -7.48 6.62
C GLY A 67 -17.79 -7.32 5.13
N PRO A 68 -19.05 -6.96 4.85
CA PRO A 68 -19.61 -6.99 3.49
C PRO A 68 -18.95 -6.04 2.50
N HIS A 69 -18.20 -5.03 2.96
CA HIS A 69 -17.53 -4.06 2.10
C HIS A 69 -16.12 -4.50 1.71
N ILE A 70 -15.38 -5.15 2.60
CA ILE A 70 -13.96 -5.46 2.38
C ILE A 70 -13.78 -6.93 1.99
N GLY A 71 -14.55 -7.85 2.56
CA GLY A 71 -14.45 -9.28 2.26
C GLY A 71 -14.50 -9.61 0.76
N PRO A 72 -15.49 -9.11 0.00
CA PRO A 72 -15.55 -9.34 -1.44
C PRO A 72 -14.32 -8.84 -2.20
N ILE A 73 -13.76 -7.70 -1.82
CA ILE A 73 -12.59 -7.11 -2.49
C ILE A 73 -11.38 -8.02 -2.33
N VAL A 74 -11.11 -8.46 -1.10
CA VAL A 74 -10.00 -9.38 -0.81
C VAL A 74 -10.22 -10.75 -1.45
N ALA A 75 -11.48 -11.17 -1.62
CA ALA A 75 -11.85 -12.38 -2.34
C ALA A 75 -11.73 -12.26 -3.86
N GLY A 76 -11.53 -11.04 -4.40
CA GLY A 76 -11.29 -10.82 -5.83
C GLY A 76 -12.51 -10.33 -6.62
N SER A 77 -13.48 -9.64 -5.99
CA SER A 77 -14.69 -9.09 -6.65
C SER A 77 -14.39 -8.12 -7.81
N TRP A 78 -13.20 -7.54 -7.83
CA TRP A 78 -12.69 -6.64 -8.86
C TRP A 78 -12.24 -7.37 -10.13
N ARG A 79 -12.01 -8.70 -10.07
CA ARG A 79 -11.53 -9.47 -11.22
C ARG A 79 -12.56 -9.45 -12.35
N GLY A 80 -12.08 -9.18 -13.56
CA GLY A 80 -12.92 -9.09 -14.75
C GLY A 80 -13.80 -7.84 -14.87
N LYS A 81 -13.75 -6.91 -13.91
CA LYS A 81 -14.43 -5.62 -14.03
C LYS A 81 -13.76 -4.76 -15.10
N ALA A 82 -14.57 -4.11 -15.94
CA ALA A 82 -14.13 -3.06 -16.84
C ALA A 82 -13.91 -1.74 -16.05
N ARG A 83 -13.19 -0.80 -16.65
CA ARG A 83 -12.85 0.48 -16.00
C ARG A 83 -14.07 1.26 -15.52
N ASP A 84 -15.15 1.27 -16.26
CA ASP A 84 -16.41 1.96 -15.93
C ASP A 84 -17.19 1.32 -14.77
N GLN A 85 -16.78 0.12 -14.36
CA GLN A 85 -17.32 -0.60 -13.21
C GLN A 85 -16.50 -0.40 -11.93
N ILE A 86 -15.38 0.33 -12.02
CA ILE A 86 -14.51 0.66 -10.89
C ILE A 86 -14.79 2.09 -10.44
N SER A 87 -15.22 2.23 -9.20
CA SER A 87 -15.40 3.52 -8.54
C SER A 87 -14.12 3.92 -7.79
N SER A 88 -13.72 5.18 -7.93
CA SER A 88 -12.62 5.80 -7.18
C SER A 88 -13.11 6.86 -6.21
N SER A 89 -14.35 6.74 -5.73
CA SER A 89 -14.90 7.69 -4.76
C SER A 89 -14.14 7.64 -3.42
N GLY A 90 -14.34 8.66 -2.56
CA GLY A 90 -13.77 8.73 -1.22
C GLY A 90 -14.24 7.65 -0.24
N PHE A 91 -15.10 6.71 -0.65
CA PHE A 91 -15.47 5.56 0.19
C PHE A 91 -14.33 4.53 0.20
N VAL A 92 -13.90 4.14 1.41
CA VAL A 92 -12.70 3.31 1.62
C VAL A 92 -12.69 2.00 0.81
N ALA A 93 -13.85 1.35 0.65
CA ALA A 93 -13.94 0.11 -0.12
C ALA A 93 -13.69 0.37 -1.62
N HIS A 94 -14.23 1.47 -2.17
CA HIS A 94 -13.99 1.86 -3.56
C HIS A 94 -12.52 2.19 -3.80
N SER A 95 -11.91 2.98 -2.93
CA SER A 95 -10.47 3.32 -3.04
C SER A 95 -9.57 2.09 -2.95
N LEU A 96 -9.91 1.12 -2.07
CA LEU A 96 -9.16 -0.12 -1.96
C LEU A 96 -9.34 -1.02 -3.19
N GLU A 97 -10.58 -1.21 -3.65
CA GLU A 97 -10.88 -2.00 -4.85
C GLU A 97 -10.18 -1.42 -6.08
N ALA A 98 -10.29 -0.10 -6.27
CA ALA A 98 -9.67 0.60 -7.38
C ALA A 98 -8.14 0.46 -7.37
N ALA A 99 -7.51 0.61 -6.21
CA ALA A 99 -6.06 0.46 -6.09
C ALA A 99 -5.58 -0.96 -6.42
N ILE A 100 -6.26 -1.98 -5.91
CA ILE A 100 -5.96 -3.38 -6.21
C ILE A 100 -6.18 -3.67 -7.70
N TRP A 101 -7.31 -3.20 -8.25
CA TRP A 101 -7.63 -3.36 -9.67
C TRP A 101 -6.60 -2.70 -10.59
N CYS A 102 -6.14 -1.50 -10.27
CA CYS A 102 -5.12 -0.80 -11.06
C CYS A 102 -3.79 -1.58 -11.12
N VAL A 103 -3.32 -2.10 -9.98
CA VAL A 103 -2.09 -2.90 -9.95
C VAL A 103 -2.28 -4.24 -10.69
N ALA A 104 -3.45 -4.87 -10.56
CA ALA A 104 -3.76 -6.14 -11.22
C ALA A 104 -3.87 -6.04 -12.76
N ASN A 105 -4.10 -4.84 -13.30
CA ASN A 105 -4.27 -4.61 -14.74
C ASN A 105 -3.08 -3.86 -15.37
N THR A 106 -1.94 -3.82 -14.69
CA THR A 106 -0.72 -3.16 -15.18
C THR A 106 0.51 -3.97 -14.78
N ASP A 107 1.61 -3.76 -15.50
CA ASP A 107 2.85 -4.54 -15.34
C ASP A 107 4.01 -3.71 -14.77
N ASN A 108 3.77 -2.45 -14.39
CA ASN A 108 4.79 -1.55 -13.86
C ASN A 108 4.19 -0.46 -12.96
N PHE A 109 5.06 0.19 -12.21
CA PHE A 109 4.68 1.23 -11.24
C PHE A 109 3.97 2.41 -11.91
N ASP A 110 4.54 2.93 -12.99
CA ASP A 110 4.07 4.15 -13.63
C ASP A 110 2.65 3.98 -14.19
N ASP A 111 2.42 2.89 -14.91
CA ASP A 111 1.10 2.60 -15.49
C ASP A 111 0.04 2.36 -14.42
N ALA A 112 0.39 1.68 -13.31
CA ALA A 112 -0.53 1.48 -12.20
C ALA A 112 -0.98 2.82 -11.59
N VAL A 113 -0.03 3.71 -11.31
CA VAL A 113 -0.33 5.03 -10.73
C VAL A 113 -1.08 5.92 -11.71
N LEU A 114 -0.69 5.92 -12.99
CA LEU A 114 -1.38 6.70 -14.03
C LEU A 114 -2.80 6.19 -14.27
N LEU A 115 -3.01 4.87 -14.28
CA LEU A 115 -4.34 4.29 -14.39
C LEU A 115 -5.23 4.75 -13.25
N ALA A 116 -4.74 4.71 -12.00
CA ALA A 116 -5.47 5.17 -10.83
C ALA A 116 -5.77 6.68 -10.87
N ALA A 117 -4.78 7.50 -11.24
CA ALA A 117 -4.97 8.95 -11.36
C ALA A 117 -6.00 9.33 -12.43
N ASN A 118 -6.19 8.51 -13.45
CA ASN A 118 -7.15 8.72 -14.52
C ASN A 118 -8.55 8.12 -14.24
N LEU A 119 -8.78 7.51 -13.08
CA LEU A 119 -10.14 7.05 -12.72
C LEU A 119 -11.11 8.21 -12.47
N GLY A 120 -10.62 9.36 -11.99
CA GLY A 120 -11.44 10.50 -11.64
C GLY A 120 -11.84 10.48 -10.15
N ASP A 121 -12.86 11.25 -9.78
CA ASP A 121 -13.34 11.40 -8.40
C ASP A 121 -12.21 11.70 -7.40
N ASP A 122 -11.99 10.84 -6.41
CA ASP A 122 -10.92 10.93 -5.40
C ASP A 122 -9.63 10.30 -5.92
N ALA A 123 -9.19 10.74 -7.12
CA ALA A 123 -8.09 10.15 -7.86
C ALA A 123 -6.73 10.28 -7.16
N ASP A 124 -6.49 11.36 -6.43
CA ASP A 124 -5.27 11.59 -5.66
C ASP A 124 -5.14 10.56 -4.51
N THR A 125 -6.22 10.32 -3.76
CA THR A 125 -6.28 9.27 -2.73
C THR A 125 -6.07 7.89 -3.35
N THR A 126 -6.78 7.58 -4.43
CA THR A 126 -6.70 6.28 -5.10
C THR A 126 -5.30 6.04 -5.67
N ALA A 127 -4.70 7.04 -6.34
CA ALA A 127 -3.33 6.94 -6.84
C ALA A 127 -2.30 6.80 -5.72
N ALA A 128 -2.48 7.49 -4.58
CA ALA A 128 -1.60 7.33 -3.42
C ALA A 128 -1.67 5.92 -2.81
N ILE A 129 -2.86 5.31 -2.75
CA ILE A 129 -3.03 3.92 -2.29
C ILE A 129 -2.39 2.97 -3.32
N THR A 130 -2.72 3.13 -4.61
CA THR A 130 -2.14 2.33 -5.69
C THR A 130 -0.61 2.36 -5.68
N GLY A 131 -0.01 3.54 -5.52
CA GLY A 131 1.44 3.72 -5.47
C GLY A 131 2.12 2.98 -4.31
N GLN A 132 1.45 2.83 -3.16
CA GLN A 132 1.98 2.02 -2.06
C GLN A 132 2.12 0.55 -2.47
N LEU A 133 1.09 -0.02 -3.09
CA LEU A 133 1.11 -1.42 -3.52
C LEU A 133 2.03 -1.64 -4.72
N ALA A 134 1.93 -0.79 -5.75
CA ALA A 134 2.79 -0.85 -6.92
C ALA A 134 4.27 -0.70 -6.53
N GLY A 135 4.59 0.24 -5.63
CA GLY A 135 5.95 0.42 -5.13
C GLY A 135 6.46 -0.77 -4.32
N ALA A 136 5.59 -1.46 -3.57
CA ALA A 136 5.95 -2.65 -2.83
C ALA A 136 6.18 -3.87 -3.76
N ILE A 137 5.40 -4.00 -4.85
CA ILE A 137 5.51 -5.10 -5.82
C ILE A 137 6.68 -4.88 -6.79
N TYR A 138 6.76 -3.71 -7.41
CA TYR A 138 7.72 -3.43 -8.49
C TYR A 138 9.05 -2.86 -7.99
N GLY A 139 9.08 -2.28 -6.78
CA GLY A 139 10.26 -1.68 -6.18
C GLY A 139 10.48 -0.21 -6.56
N ALA A 140 11.16 0.52 -5.66
CA ALA A 140 11.41 1.95 -5.82
C ALA A 140 12.28 2.31 -7.04
N SER A 141 13.14 1.37 -7.50
CA SER A 141 14.00 1.58 -8.66
C SER A 141 13.23 1.62 -9.99
N THR A 142 11.98 1.20 -10.03
CA THR A 142 11.13 1.24 -11.22
C THR A 142 10.37 2.55 -11.37
N ILE A 143 10.37 3.39 -10.33
CA ILE A 143 9.73 4.72 -10.37
C ILE A 143 10.52 5.63 -11.29
N ARG A 144 9.85 6.26 -12.27
CA ARG A 144 10.51 7.13 -13.25
C ARG A 144 11.25 8.29 -12.56
N ALA A 145 12.48 8.51 -12.99
CA ALA A 145 13.38 9.52 -12.41
C ALA A 145 12.75 10.92 -12.35
N SER A 146 12.04 11.33 -13.40
CA SER A 146 11.38 12.65 -13.47
C SER A 146 10.30 12.87 -12.39
N TRP A 147 9.73 11.81 -11.80
CA TRP A 147 8.83 11.93 -10.66
C TRP A 147 9.60 12.03 -9.36
N LEU A 148 10.66 11.21 -9.21
CA LEU A 148 11.52 11.24 -8.03
C LEU A 148 12.24 12.58 -7.86
N GLU A 149 12.63 13.23 -8.95
CA GLU A 149 13.25 14.58 -8.96
C GLU A 149 12.31 15.68 -8.45
N LYS A 150 10.99 15.49 -8.62
CA LYS A 150 9.96 16.43 -8.16
C LYS A 150 9.44 16.12 -6.77
N LEU A 151 9.79 14.97 -6.21
CA LEU A 151 9.29 14.54 -4.91
C LEU A 151 9.94 15.34 -3.80
N ALA A 152 9.13 16.18 -3.13
CA ALA A 152 9.58 16.90 -1.95
C ALA A 152 9.96 15.90 -0.83
N TRP A 153 11.05 16.20 -0.11
CA TRP A 153 11.55 15.41 1.02
C TRP A 153 11.88 13.96 0.68
N ARG A 154 12.30 13.70 -0.55
CA ARG A 154 12.63 12.34 -1.00
C ARG A 154 13.62 11.65 -0.07
N ASP A 155 14.73 12.31 0.24
CA ASP A 155 15.80 11.74 1.06
C ASP A 155 15.31 11.45 2.48
N GLU A 156 14.53 12.36 3.06
CA GLU A 156 13.91 12.18 4.37
C GLU A 156 12.93 11.01 4.39
N ILE A 157 12.11 10.85 3.35
CA ILE A 157 11.18 9.73 3.21
C ILE A 157 11.95 8.41 3.14
N GLU A 158 13.05 8.35 2.36
CA GLU A 158 13.88 7.15 2.25
C GLU A 158 14.55 6.82 3.59
N VAL A 159 15.09 7.81 4.29
CA VAL A 159 15.71 7.63 5.62
C VAL A 159 14.68 7.12 6.62
N LEU A 160 13.50 7.72 6.69
CA LEU A 160 12.44 7.30 7.61
C LEU A 160 11.96 5.88 7.30
N ALA A 161 11.81 5.52 6.03
CA ALA A 161 11.44 4.17 5.63
C ALA A 161 12.49 3.14 6.08
N ARG A 162 13.78 3.44 5.93
CA ARG A 162 14.88 2.59 6.39
C ARG A 162 14.88 2.44 7.92
N ILE A 163 14.66 3.52 8.67
CA ILE A 163 14.58 3.47 10.15
C ILE A 163 13.40 2.61 10.60
N LEU A 164 12.23 2.70 9.93
CA LEU A 164 11.07 1.88 10.24
C LEU A 164 11.33 0.39 9.95
N ALA A 165 11.96 0.09 8.82
CA ALA A 165 12.30 -1.28 8.45
C ALA A 165 13.41 -1.86 9.34
N PHE A 166 14.40 -1.06 9.73
CA PHE A 166 15.62 -1.48 10.44
C PHE A 166 15.95 -0.49 11.57
N PRO A 167 15.22 -0.52 12.70
CA PRO A 167 15.50 0.37 13.83
C PRO A 167 16.93 0.17 14.36
N ALA A 168 17.59 1.27 14.66
CA ALA A 168 18.97 1.32 15.13
C ALA A 168 19.15 0.46 16.40
N GLY A 169 19.83 -0.63 16.27
CA GLY A 169 20.13 -1.64 17.30
C GLY A 169 20.73 -2.91 16.68
N ARG A 170 20.69 -3.04 15.34
CA ARG A 170 21.30 -4.13 14.57
C ARG A 170 22.03 -3.68 13.29
N LEU A 171 22.25 -2.39 13.10
CA LEU A 171 23.18 -1.91 12.08
C LEU A 171 24.58 -1.91 12.68
N GLY A 172 25.22 -3.09 12.67
CA GLY A 172 26.67 -3.16 12.74
C GLY A 172 27.20 -2.28 11.60
N SER A 173 27.90 -1.21 11.97
CA SER A 173 28.82 -0.38 11.19
C SER A 173 28.66 -0.46 9.66
N ILE A 174 27.70 0.26 9.10
CA ILE A 174 27.85 0.78 7.73
C ILE A 174 28.50 2.16 7.92
N ALA A 175 29.81 2.20 7.72
CA ALA A 175 30.60 3.42 7.74
C ALA A 175 30.01 4.39 6.71
N TYR A 176 29.63 5.57 7.16
CA TYR A 176 29.43 6.73 6.32
C TYR A 176 30.81 7.07 5.73
N SER A 177 31.06 6.66 4.48
CA SER A 177 32.13 7.25 3.69
C SER A 177 31.53 8.50 3.02
N GLY A 178 31.54 9.59 3.76
CA GLY A 178 31.35 10.90 3.18
C GLY A 178 32.57 11.28 2.35
N ASN A 179 32.33 11.66 1.14
CA ASN A 179 33.08 12.67 0.39
C ASN A 179 32.08 13.41 -0.49
#